data_67a9ab6ee33192b45a3ae804be446fc5
#
_entry.id   67a9ab6ee33192b45a3ae804be446fc5
#
_cell.length_a   1.000
_cell.length_b   1.000
_cell.length_c   1.000
_cell.angle_alpha   90.00
_cell.angle_beta   90.00
_cell.angle_gamma   90.00
#
_symmetry.space_group_name_H-M   'P 1'
#
loop_
_entity.id
_entity.type
_entity.pdbx_description
1 polymer ?
#
loop_
_entity_poly.entity_id
_entity_poly.type
_entity_poly.pdbx_seq_one_letter_code
_entity_poly.pdbx_strand_id
1 'polypeptide(L)'
;MTEHIIIWLYDDMKEFAKIMHLLSDPARLRILMVLTKKELCVCQLMGILGIPQPLVSRNLMLLGGAGFLQERKQGKLVFYSLNRGMDPLTKKIVCLLKEALKSDTILAEDLKSLQDCETFQKRTGRCDMKTLLDFMKTRKKVR
;
A
#
# COMPACT_ATOMS: atom_id res chain seq x y z
N MET A 1 -20.01 35.12 -9.11
CA MET A 1 -18.60 34.94 -8.67
C MET A 1 -18.46 34.33 -7.28
N THR A 2 -19.22 34.80 -6.30
CA THR A 2 -19.16 34.27 -4.92
C THR A 2 -19.67 32.85 -4.80
N GLU A 3 -20.66 32.44 -5.56
CA GLU A 3 -21.22 31.09 -5.53
C GLU A 3 -20.24 30.03 -6.08
N HIS A 4 -19.48 30.36 -7.13
CA HIS A 4 -18.45 29.47 -7.67
C HIS A 4 -17.32 29.23 -6.68
N ILE A 5 -16.89 30.24 -5.96
CA ILE A 5 -15.83 30.13 -4.95
C ILE A 5 -16.29 29.25 -3.79
N ILE A 6 -17.53 29.37 -3.34
CA ILE A 6 -18.09 28.57 -2.25
C ILE A 6 -18.20 27.10 -2.66
N ILE A 7 -18.64 26.81 -3.88
CA ILE A 7 -18.72 25.44 -4.42
C ILE A 7 -17.35 24.81 -4.50
N TRP A 8 -16.34 25.53 -4.99
CA TRP A 8 -14.96 25.05 -5.05
C TRP A 8 -14.41 24.73 -3.66
N LEU A 9 -14.57 25.61 -2.67
CA LEU A 9 -14.14 25.40 -1.31
C LEU A 9 -14.84 24.20 -0.65
N TYR A 10 -16.12 24.02 -0.93
CA TYR A 10 -16.89 22.91 -0.41
C TYR A 10 -16.43 21.58 -1.01
N ASP A 11 -16.17 21.54 -2.32
CA ASP A 11 -15.68 20.34 -3.01
C ASP A 11 -14.27 19.97 -2.54
N ASP A 12 -13.38 20.94 -2.37
CA ASP A 12 -12.03 20.73 -1.85
C ASP A 12 -12.05 20.17 -0.42
N MET A 13 -12.89 20.74 0.44
CA MET A 13 -13.04 20.29 1.82
C MET A 13 -13.60 18.86 1.86
N LYS A 14 -14.60 18.57 1.05
CA LYS A 14 -15.21 17.25 0.95
C LYS A 14 -14.23 16.20 0.43
N GLU A 15 -13.47 16.53 -0.60
CA GLU A 15 -12.44 15.67 -1.16
C GLU A 15 -11.31 15.40 -0.13
N PHE A 16 -10.87 16.46 0.56
CA PHE A 16 -9.86 16.32 1.61
C PHE A 16 -10.36 15.43 2.76
N ALA A 17 -11.62 15.62 3.17
CA ALA A 17 -12.23 14.79 4.22
C ALA A 17 -12.29 13.32 3.81
N LYS A 18 -12.60 13.02 2.55
CA LYS A 18 -12.57 11.64 2.01
C LYS A 18 -11.18 11.04 2.09
N ILE A 19 -10.15 11.80 1.74
CA ILE A 19 -8.76 11.36 1.83
C ILE A 19 -8.38 11.05 3.28
N MET A 20 -8.73 11.92 4.21
CA MET A 20 -8.47 11.70 5.63
C MET A 20 -9.19 10.45 6.15
N HIS A 21 -10.43 10.26 5.75
CA HIS A 21 -11.20 9.05 6.10
C HIS A 21 -10.54 7.78 5.54
N LEU A 22 -10.13 7.82 4.27
CA LEU A 22 -9.42 6.72 3.63
C LEU A 22 -8.15 6.33 4.41
N LEU A 23 -7.38 7.31 4.84
CA LEU A 23 -6.10 7.10 5.53
C LEU A 23 -6.26 6.84 7.03
N SER A 24 -7.47 6.83 7.56
CA SER A 24 -7.72 6.56 8.98
C SER A 24 -7.67 5.07 9.34
N ASP A 25 -7.48 4.18 8.38
CA ASP A 25 -7.40 2.75 8.61
C ASP A 25 -5.95 2.26 8.64
N PRO A 26 -5.51 1.60 9.75
CA PRO A 26 -4.13 1.11 9.87
C PRO A 26 -3.69 0.15 8.76
N ALA A 27 -4.56 -0.75 8.31
CA ALA A 27 -4.23 -1.69 7.24
C ALA A 27 -3.92 -0.97 5.92
N ARG A 28 -4.69 0.06 5.60
CA ARG A 28 -4.44 0.90 4.41
C ARG A 28 -3.13 1.66 4.51
N LEU A 29 -2.83 2.21 5.68
CA LEU A 29 -1.54 2.89 5.91
C LEU A 29 -0.37 1.93 5.74
N ARG A 30 -0.47 0.72 6.26
CA ARG A 30 0.57 -0.30 6.12
C ARG A 30 0.81 -0.67 4.65
N ILE A 31 -0.26 -0.90 3.90
CA ILE A 31 -0.18 -1.20 2.46
C ILE A 31 0.50 -0.06 1.71
N LEU A 32 0.04 1.16 1.94
CA LEU A 32 0.59 2.34 1.27
C LEU A 32 2.08 2.51 1.58
N MET A 33 2.47 2.40 2.84
CA MET A 33 3.86 2.60 3.25
C MET A 33 4.80 1.53 2.67
N VAL A 34 4.40 0.29 2.64
CA VAL A 34 5.20 -0.79 2.02
C VAL A 34 5.36 -0.54 0.52
N LEU A 35 4.32 -0.08 -0.15
CA LEU A 35 4.36 0.27 -1.57
C LEU A 35 5.17 1.52 -1.89
N THR A 36 5.50 2.35 -0.89
CA THR A 36 6.49 3.43 -1.09
C THR A 36 7.89 2.90 -1.35
N LYS A 37 8.17 1.67 -0.94
CA LYS A 37 9.49 1.05 -1.04
C LYS A 37 9.65 0.19 -2.28
N LYS A 38 8.59 -0.50 -2.71
CA LYS A 38 8.68 -1.45 -3.81
C LYS A 38 7.31 -1.72 -4.44
N GLU A 39 7.31 -1.99 -5.73
CA GLU A 39 6.17 -2.51 -6.47
C GLU A 39 5.88 -3.96 -6.05
N LEU A 40 4.64 -4.27 -5.68
CA LEU A 40 4.25 -5.57 -5.15
C LEU A 40 2.89 -6.01 -5.69
N CYS A 41 2.70 -7.34 -5.81
CA CYS A 41 1.41 -7.93 -6.13
C CYS A 41 0.63 -8.31 -4.86
N VAL A 42 -0.64 -8.69 -5.01
CA VAL A 42 -1.51 -9.05 -3.89
C VAL A 42 -0.90 -10.15 -3.02
N CYS A 43 -0.37 -11.20 -3.65
CA CYS A 43 0.24 -12.33 -2.95
C CYS A 43 1.40 -11.89 -2.06
N GLN A 44 2.26 -11.03 -2.57
CA GLN A 44 3.39 -10.49 -1.81
C GLN A 44 2.92 -9.67 -0.62
N LEU A 45 1.93 -8.81 -0.83
CA LEU A 45 1.35 -7.98 0.24
C LEU A 45 0.73 -8.84 1.34
N MET A 46 0.02 -9.91 0.97
CA MET A 46 -0.54 -10.86 1.94
C MET A 46 0.56 -11.47 2.82
N GLY A 47 1.65 -11.91 2.20
CA GLY A 47 2.76 -12.53 2.92
C GLY A 47 3.52 -11.56 3.81
N ILE A 48 3.74 -10.34 3.32
CA ILE A 48 4.48 -9.31 4.04
C ILE A 48 3.68 -8.80 5.24
N LEU A 49 2.41 -8.49 5.02
CA LEU A 49 1.56 -7.84 6.02
C LEU A 49 0.80 -8.81 6.91
N GLY A 50 0.67 -10.07 6.49
CA GLY A 50 -0.08 -11.07 7.26
C GLY A 50 -1.58 -10.81 7.27
N ILE A 51 -2.14 -10.19 6.24
CA ILE A 51 -3.57 -9.90 6.14
C ILE A 51 -4.21 -10.67 4.98
N PRO A 52 -5.51 -11.02 5.09
CA PRO A 52 -6.16 -11.87 4.08
C PRO A 52 -6.38 -11.16 2.75
N GLN A 53 -6.46 -11.93 1.68
CA GLN A 53 -6.61 -11.45 0.31
C GLN A 53 -7.76 -10.47 0.11
N PRO A 54 -8.99 -10.73 0.60
CA PRO A 54 -10.10 -9.79 0.40
C PRO A 54 -9.82 -8.41 0.96
N LEU A 55 -9.15 -8.34 2.10
CA LEU A 55 -8.80 -7.08 2.75
C LEU A 55 -7.71 -6.33 1.96
N VAL A 56 -6.68 -7.05 1.50
CA VAL A 56 -5.62 -6.47 0.64
C VAL A 56 -6.24 -5.91 -0.64
N SER A 57 -7.02 -6.72 -1.35
CA SER A 57 -7.62 -6.34 -2.64
C SER A 57 -8.55 -5.14 -2.51
N ARG A 58 -9.39 -5.11 -1.47
CA ARG A 58 -10.29 -4.00 -1.21
C ARG A 58 -9.53 -2.69 -0.95
N ASN A 59 -8.50 -2.75 -0.11
CA ASN A 59 -7.72 -1.57 0.23
C ASN A 59 -6.89 -1.06 -0.95
N LEU A 60 -6.36 -1.94 -1.79
CA LEU A 60 -5.68 -1.56 -3.03
C LEU A 60 -6.63 -0.83 -3.98
N MET A 61 -7.85 -1.32 -4.11
CA MET A 61 -8.87 -0.67 -4.95
C MET A 61 -9.20 0.73 -4.43
N LEU A 62 -9.40 0.89 -3.12
CA LEU A 62 -9.71 2.16 -2.50
C LEU A 62 -8.56 3.17 -2.66
N LEU A 63 -7.34 2.75 -2.41
CA LEU A 63 -6.15 3.58 -2.58
C LEU A 63 -5.91 3.96 -4.04
N GLY A 64 -6.12 3.02 -4.96
CA GLY A 64 -6.02 3.27 -6.40
C GLY A 64 -7.06 4.28 -6.88
N GLY A 65 -8.30 4.13 -6.43
CA GLY A 65 -9.39 5.05 -6.77
C GLY A 65 -9.18 6.47 -6.26
N ALA A 66 -8.42 6.63 -5.18
CA ALA A 66 -8.09 7.93 -4.60
C ALA A 66 -6.82 8.56 -5.19
N GLY A 67 -6.16 7.89 -6.14
CA GLY A 67 -4.99 8.42 -6.83
C GLY A 67 -3.64 8.14 -6.18
N PHE A 68 -3.58 7.33 -5.13
CA PHE A 68 -2.33 6.99 -4.46
C PHE A 68 -1.52 5.91 -5.18
N LEU A 69 -2.21 4.97 -5.84
CA LEU A 69 -1.58 3.81 -6.45
C LEU A 69 -1.86 3.72 -7.95
N GLN A 70 -0.95 3.05 -8.64
CA GLN A 70 -1.11 2.65 -10.03
C GLN A 70 -0.92 1.14 -10.15
N GLU A 71 -1.47 0.57 -11.23
CA GLU A 71 -1.39 -0.86 -11.54
C GLU A 71 -0.52 -1.10 -12.75
N ARG A 72 0.16 -2.27 -12.75
CA ARG A 72 0.88 -2.76 -13.92
C ARG A 72 0.61 -4.25 -14.08
N LYS A 73 0.04 -4.64 -15.20
CA LYS A 73 -0.22 -6.06 -15.51
C LYS A 73 1.01 -6.72 -16.11
N GLN A 74 1.35 -7.89 -15.60
CA GLN A 74 2.42 -8.73 -16.14
C GLN A 74 1.96 -10.19 -16.12
N GLY A 75 1.56 -10.72 -17.28
CA GLY A 75 0.96 -12.04 -17.37
C GLY A 75 -0.35 -12.09 -16.59
N LYS A 76 -0.47 -13.03 -15.67
CA LYS A 76 -1.63 -13.19 -14.79
C LYS A 76 -1.55 -12.35 -13.52
N LEU A 77 -0.41 -11.71 -13.28
CA LEU A 77 -0.17 -10.92 -12.07
C LEU A 77 -0.45 -9.44 -12.31
N VAL A 78 -0.96 -8.78 -11.29
CA VAL A 78 -1.12 -7.34 -11.25
C VAL A 78 -0.23 -6.80 -10.14
N PHE A 79 0.68 -5.90 -10.49
CA PHE A 79 1.58 -5.23 -9.56
C PHE A 79 1.08 -3.84 -9.24
N TYR A 80 1.21 -3.45 -8.00
CA TYR A 80 0.79 -2.15 -7.48
C TYR A 80 2.00 -1.36 -7.02
N SER A 81 2.01 -0.08 -7.30
CA SER A 81 3.06 0.84 -6.89
C SER A 81 2.48 2.23 -6.66
N LEU A 82 3.26 3.13 -6.09
CA LEU A 82 2.84 4.52 -5.98
C LEU A 82 2.55 5.09 -7.36
N ASN A 83 1.46 5.83 -7.47
CA ASN A 83 1.10 6.52 -8.70
C ASN A 83 2.14 7.61 -9.01
N ARG A 84 2.84 7.50 -10.13
CA ARG A 84 3.85 8.48 -10.56
C ARG A 84 3.23 9.83 -10.95
N GLY A 85 1.94 9.82 -11.29
CA GLY A 85 1.18 11.02 -11.66
C GLY A 85 0.38 11.62 -10.51
N MET A 86 0.76 11.35 -9.25
CA MET A 86 0.08 11.96 -8.10
C MET A 86 0.10 13.49 -8.19
N ASP A 87 -1.02 14.12 -7.84
CA ASP A 87 -1.08 15.57 -7.72
C ASP A 87 -0.21 16.06 -6.53
N PRO A 88 0.08 17.37 -6.46
CA PRO A 88 0.94 17.91 -5.40
C PRO A 88 0.43 17.63 -3.99
N LEU A 89 -0.89 17.68 -3.77
CA LEU A 89 -1.47 17.41 -2.45
C LEU A 89 -1.25 15.96 -2.03
N THR A 90 -1.54 15.02 -2.93
CA THR A 90 -1.35 13.58 -2.67
C THR A 90 0.12 13.26 -2.36
N LYS A 91 1.05 13.85 -3.11
CA LYS A 91 2.49 13.73 -2.87
C LYS A 91 2.86 14.23 -1.47
N LYS A 92 2.36 15.39 -1.07
CA LYS A 92 2.62 15.96 0.25
C LYS A 92 2.10 15.05 1.37
N ILE A 93 0.92 14.48 1.19
CA ILE A 93 0.34 13.53 2.15
C ILE A 93 1.23 12.30 2.30
N VAL A 94 1.68 11.71 1.20
CA VAL A 94 2.58 10.55 1.24
C VAL A 94 3.90 10.90 1.94
N CYS A 95 4.48 12.05 1.64
CA CYS A 95 5.71 12.50 2.30
C CYS A 95 5.50 12.71 3.80
N LEU A 96 4.37 13.28 4.19
CA LEU A 96 4.01 13.46 5.60
C LEU A 96 3.87 12.12 6.32
N LEU A 97 3.22 11.14 5.70
CA LEU A 97 3.06 9.81 6.27
C LEU A 97 4.41 9.11 6.44
N LYS A 98 5.28 9.20 5.45
CA LYS A 98 6.63 8.63 5.54
C LYS A 98 7.42 9.21 6.70
N GLU A 99 7.34 10.51 6.91
CA GLU A 99 8.01 11.19 8.01
C GLU A 99 7.38 10.83 9.36
N ALA A 100 6.05 10.86 9.44
CA ALA A 100 5.33 10.58 10.68
C ALA A 100 5.49 9.13 11.16
N LEU A 101 5.64 8.19 10.22
CA LEU A 101 5.66 6.76 10.53
C LEU A 101 7.06 6.15 10.48
N LYS A 102 8.11 6.93 10.26
CA LYS A 102 9.47 6.40 10.10
C LYS A 102 9.99 5.61 11.30
N SER A 103 9.48 5.91 12.50
CA SER A 103 9.87 5.21 13.74
C SER A 103 8.79 4.28 14.27
N ASP A 104 7.75 4.00 13.47
CA ASP A 104 6.67 3.11 13.86
C ASP A 104 7.16 1.66 13.90
N THR A 105 6.85 0.94 14.99
CA THR A 105 7.32 -0.43 15.19
C THR A 105 6.65 -1.44 14.27
N ILE A 106 5.36 -1.27 14.00
CA ILE A 106 4.62 -2.16 13.08
C ILE A 106 5.16 -2.00 11.67
N LEU A 107 5.39 -0.77 11.24
CA LEU A 107 5.97 -0.51 9.94
C LEU A 107 7.38 -1.06 9.82
N ALA A 108 8.18 -0.97 10.87
CA ALA A 108 9.54 -1.56 10.89
C ALA A 108 9.48 -3.08 10.68
N GLU A 109 8.52 -3.76 11.30
CA GLU A 109 8.29 -5.19 11.10
C GLU A 109 7.85 -5.51 9.67
N ASP A 110 6.96 -4.69 9.11
CA ASP A 110 6.50 -4.84 7.72
C ASP A 110 7.66 -4.70 6.73
N LEU A 111 8.53 -3.72 6.94
CA LEU A 111 9.69 -3.50 6.08
C LEU A 111 10.72 -4.63 6.20
N LYS A 112 10.89 -5.18 7.39
CA LYS A 112 11.72 -6.37 7.58
C LYS A 112 11.13 -7.57 6.84
N SER A 113 9.81 -7.75 6.91
CA SER A 113 9.09 -8.79 6.17
C SER A 113 9.24 -8.63 4.66
N LEU A 114 9.25 -7.39 4.18
CA LEU A 114 9.50 -7.09 2.77
C LEU A 114 10.90 -7.58 2.35
N GLN A 115 11.92 -7.29 3.13
CA GLN A 115 13.27 -7.78 2.88
C GLN A 115 13.34 -9.30 2.86
N ASP A 116 12.73 -9.96 3.83
CA ASP A 116 12.68 -11.42 3.92
C ASP A 116 11.99 -12.03 2.71
N CYS A 117 10.89 -11.43 2.25
CA CYS A 117 10.17 -11.84 1.06
C CYS A 117 11.04 -11.71 -0.20
N GLU A 118 11.75 -10.61 -0.36
CA GLU A 118 12.69 -10.41 -1.47
C GLU A 118 13.79 -11.48 -1.49
N THR A 119 14.37 -11.74 -0.34
CA THR A 119 15.43 -12.77 -0.20
C THR A 119 14.89 -14.14 -0.55
N PHE A 120 13.71 -14.49 -0.07
CA PHE A 120 13.05 -15.76 -0.34
C PHE A 120 12.76 -15.94 -1.84
N GLN A 121 12.26 -14.90 -2.49
CA GLN A 121 11.98 -14.93 -3.94
C GLN A 121 13.25 -15.06 -4.78
N LYS A 122 14.33 -14.42 -4.38
CA LYS A 122 15.64 -14.59 -5.05
C LYS A 122 16.15 -16.02 -4.98
N ARG A 123 15.91 -16.71 -3.85
CA ARG A 123 16.31 -18.11 -3.66
C ARG A 123 15.47 -19.06 -4.49
N THR A 124 14.15 -18.85 -4.53
CA THR A 124 13.20 -19.78 -5.17
C THR A 124 12.93 -19.43 -6.64
N GLY A 125 13.16 -18.19 -7.04
CA GLY A 125 12.86 -17.69 -8.38
C GLY A 125 11.36 -17.64 -8.69
N ARG A 126 10.49 -17.79 -7.69
CA ARG A 126 9.04 -17.90 -7.89
C ARG A 126 8.27 -16.86 -7.08
N CYS A 127 7.23 -16.34 -7.73
CA CYS A 127 6.23 -15.49 -7.08
C CYS A 127 4.85 -16.12 -7.34
N ASP A 128 4.55 -17.20 -6.65
CA ASP A 128 3.25 -17.89 -6.73
C ASP A 128 2.68 -18.11 -5.33
N MET A 129 1.42 -18.53 -5.28
CA MET A 129 0.72 -18.72 -4.01
C MET A 129 1.37 -19.79 -3.12
N LYS A 130 1.87 -20.86 -3.73
CA LYS A 130 2.54 -21.94 -2.99
C LYS A 130 3.82 -21.44 -2.32
N THR A 131 4.65 -20.72 -3.06
CA THR A 131 5.90 -20.13 -2.56
C THR A 131 5.63 -19.15 -1.43
N LEU A 132 4.56 -18.36 -1.57
CA LEU A 132 4.12 -17.43 -0.54
C LEU A 132 3.68 -18.16 0.74
N LEU A 133 2.89 -19.22 0.61
CA LEU A 133 2.45 -20.02 1.76
C LEU A 133 3.64 -20.65 2.49
N ASP A 134 4.61 -21.15 1.75
CA ASP A 134 5.87 -21.69 2.31
C ASP A 134 6.64 -20.60 3.06
N PHE A 135 6.73 -19.42 2.49
CA PHE A 135 7.34 -18.26 3.14
C PHE A 135 6.63 -17.89 4.45
N MET A 136 5.32 -17.85 4.44
CA MET A 136 4.52 -17.54 5.64
C MET A 136 4.71 -18.59 6.73
N LYS A 137 4.78 -19.89 6.38
CA LYS A 137 5.05 -20.97 7.32
C LYS A 137 6.43 -20.84 7.96
N THR A 138 7.43 -20.51 7.16
CA THR A 138 8.81 -20.29 7.63
C THR A 138 8.87 -19.14 8.63
N ARG A 139 8.15 -18.06 8.37
CA ARG A 139 8.10 -16.91 9.28
C ARG A 139 7.41 -17.24 10.60
N LYS A 140 6.34 -18.02 10.59
CA LYS A 140 5.65 -18.46 11.82
C LYS A 140 6.54 -19.32 12.71
N LYS A 141 7.43 -20.10 12.13
CA LYS A 141 8.37 -20.94 12.90
C LYS A 141 9.48 -20.15 13.57
N VAL A 142 9.81 -18.97 13.06
CA VAL A 142 10.89 -18.11 13.58
C VAL A 142 10.38 -17.14 14.65
N ARG A 143 9.07 -16.93 14.71
CA ARG A 143 8.41 -16.12 15.73
C ARG A 143 7.95 -16.99 16.89
#